data_b5fe00b51dbb134544b5b6bd682c6a99
#
_entry.id   b5fe00b51dbb134544b5b6bd682c6a99
#
_cell.length_a   1.000
_cell.length_b   1.000
_cell.length_c   1.000
_cell.angle_alpha   90.00
_cell.angle_beta   90.00
_cell.angle_gamma   90.00
#
_symmetry.space_group_name_H-M   'P 1'
#
loop_
_entity.id
_entity.type
_entity.pdbx_description
1 polymer ?
#
loop_
_entity_poly.entity_id
_entity_poly.type
_entity_poly.pdbx_seq_one_letter_code
_entity_poly.pdbx_strand_id
1 'polypeptide(L)'
;MEKYRILLVEDRTIYRLYFENMFENSNRYILIGTEVNMEEAVKRCAHTPVDLILTAAADKEGNMNFAAAEMCKREYSSIQIVMMTDTPEHTYLQRAEACGVVSFWYVDEKQSILSVLDRTMEGKSIFPPHLPSVKMGRLDSCNLSEKELLILREVTNGYSNKEIAEALRMSYYTVRDYVKGMLEKSDLPSRTALAVAAASSGLIVPDKKVSKFAK
;
A
#
# COMPACT_ATOMS: atom_id res chain seq x y z
N MET A 1 14.42 28.21 12.18
CA MET A 1 13.07 27.72 11.78
C MET A 1 12.78 26.50 12.59
N GLU A 2 11.59 26.41 13.15
CA GLU A 2 11.14 25.20 13.84
C GLU A 2 11.00 24.05 12.83
N LYS A 3 11.50 22.86 13.21
CA LYS A 3 11.44 21.70 12.31
C LYS A 3 10.08 21.01 12.45
N TYR A 4 9.54 20.50 11.36
CA TYR A 4 8.34 19.66 11.37
C TYR A 4 8.63 18.29 12.00
N ARG A 5 7.77 17.86 12.91
CA ARG A 5 7.85 16.56 13.59
C ARG A 5 7.23 15.49 12.71
N ILE A 6 8.07 14.61 12.19
CA ILE A 6 7.64 13.51 11.32
C ILE A 6 7.64 12.18 12.06
N LEU A 7 6.56 11.43 11.90
CA LEU A 7 6.43 10.04 12.34
C LEU A 7 6.49 9.14 11.10
N LEU A 8 7.41 8.17 11.11
CA LEU A 8 7.56 7.19 10.04
C LEU A 8 6.76 5.92 10.36
N VAL A 9 6.01 5.42 9.41
CA VAL A 9 5.31 4.11 9.48
C VAL A 9 5.86 3.21 8.39
N GLU A 10 6.83 2.37 8.74
CA GLU A 10 7.51 1.48 7.81
C GLU A 10 8.16 0.32 8.59
N ASP A 11 7.82 -0.90 8.24
CA ASP A 11 8.33 -2.11 8.90
C ASP A 11 9.39 -2.87 8.09
N ARG A 12 9.62 -2.46 6.83
CA ARG A 12 10.70 -2.98 5.97
C ARG A 12 12.01 -2.28 6.31
N THR A 13 12.96 -3.04 6.82
CA THR A 13 14.23 -2.52 7.37
C THR A 13 14.99 -1.60 6.41
N ILE A 14 15.03 -1.93 5.11
CA ILE A 14 15.77 -1.13 4.11
C ILE A 14 15.17 0.27 3.98
N TYR A 15 13.84 0.36 3.83
CA TYR A 15 13.16 1.66 3.71
C TYR A 15 13.25 2.44 5.01
N ARG A 16 13.09 1.78 6.16
CA ARG A 16 13.23 2.44 7.46
C ARG A 16 14.59 3.09 7.62
N LEU A 17 15.69 2.35 7.41
CA LEU A 17 17.05 2.88 7.51
C LEU A 17 17.31 4.02 6.52
N TYR A 18 16.78 3.92 5.31
CA TYR A 18 16.88 4.99 4.30
C TYR A 18 16.23 6.27 4.81
N PHE A 19 14.99 6.21 5.32
CA PHE A 19 14.27 7.39 5.79
C PHE A 19 14.84 7.94 7.08
N GLU A 20 15.26 7.08 8.03
CA GLU A 20 15.93 7.49 9.27
C GLU A 20 17.16 8.33 8.93
N ASN A 21 18.05 7.83 8.08
CA ASN A 21 19.25 8.56 7.64
C ASN A 21 18.90 9.87 6.90
N MET A 22 17.88 9.84 6.07
CA MET A 22 17.44 11.03 5.33
C MET A 22 16.95 12.11 6.28
N PHE A 23 16.16 11.76 7.31
CA PHE A 23 15.62 12.74 8.27
C PHE A 23 16.68 13.23 9.27
N GLU A 24 17.63 12.40 9.67
CA GLU A 24 18.78 12.81 10.49
C GLU A 24 19.58 13.94 9.83
N ASN A 25 19.73 13.89 8.52
CA ASN A 25 20.41 14.90 7.72
C ASN A 25 19.51 16.06 7.27
N SER A 26 18.24 16.10 7.67
CA SER A 26 17.30 17.14 7.29
C SER A 26 17.38 18.37 8.18
N ASN A 27 17.40 19.55 7.58
CA ASN A 27 17.26 20.81 8.31
C ASN A 27 15.79 21.21 8.56
N ARG A 28 14.84 20.54 7.91
CA ARG A 28 13.40 20.89 7.91
C ARG A 28 12.55 19.93 8.71
N TYR A 29 12.98 18.68 8.84
CA TYR A 29 12.25 17.61 9.51
C TYR A 29 13.02 17.09 10.72
N ILE A 30 12.31 16.65 11.75
CA ILE A 30 12.84 15.87 12.86
C ILE A 30 12.02 14.59 13.00
N LEU A 31 12.67 13.44 12.86
CA LEU A 31 12.04 12.14 13.07
C LEU A 31 11.80 11.93 14.56
N ILE A 32 10.55 11.83 14.97
CA ILE A 32 10.14 11.65 16.36
C ILE A 32 9.89 10.20 16.75
N GLY A 33 9.93 9.32 15.77
CA GLY A 33 9.80 7.86 15.97
C GLY A 33 9.46 7.12 14.68
N THR A 34 9.53 5.80 14.79
CA THR A 34 9.16 4.88 13.72
C THR A 34 8.20 3.83 14.27
N GLU A 35 7.12 3.58 13.58
CA GLU A 35 6.11 2.57 13.91
C GLU A 35 6.02 1.52 12.81
N VAL A 36 5.53 0.34 13.17
CA VAL A 36 5.44 -0.80 12.24
C VAL A 36 4.17 -0.76 11.38
N ASN A 37 3.12 -0.11 11.86
CA ASN A 37 1.84 0.07 11.18
C ASN A 37 1.14 1.36 11.63
N MET A 38 0.07 1.73 10.91
CA MET A 38 -0.67 2.96 11.20
C MET A 38 -1.46 2.91 12.51
N GLU A 39 -1.88 1.74 12.98
CA GLU A 39 -2.57 1.59 14.26
C GLU A 39 -1.68 2.01 15.44
N GLU A 40 -0.41 1.61 15.43
CA GLU A 40 0.56 2.04 16.45
C GLU A 40 0.87 3.54 16.32
N ALA A 41 0.95 4.06 15.09
CA ALA A 41 1.13 5.49 14.86
C ALA A 41 -0.01 6.33 15.44
N VAL A 42 -1.27 5.91 15.25
CA VAL A 42 -2.45 6.60 15.84
C VAL A 42 -2.37 6.63 17.37
N LYS A 43 -2.00 5.50 18.01
CA LYS A 43 -1.80 5.45 19.47
C LYS A 43 -0.73 6.43 19.93
N ARG A 44 0.37 6.54 19.19
CA ARG A 44 1.46 7.48 19.50
C ARG A 44 1.01 8.93 19.38
N CYS A 45 0.18 9.28 18.39
CA CYS A 45 -0.35 10.63 18.22
C CYS A 45 -1.14 11.13 19.44
N ALA A 46 -1.72 10.24 20.25
CA ALA A 46 -2.42 10.61 21.48
C ALA A 46 -1.50 11.23 22.55
N HIS A 47 -0.21 10.95 22.50
CA HIS A 47 0.74 11.35 23.53
C HIS A 47 1.95 12.14 22.99
N THR A 48 2.09 12.23 21.68
CA THR A 48 3.24 12.88 21.04
C THR A 48 2.75 13.81 19.95
N PRO A 49 3.13 15.09 19.98
CA PRO A 49 2.79 16.02 18.92
C PRO A 49 3.44 15.62 17.59
N VAL A 50 2.63 15.42 16.56
CA VAL A 50 3.02 15.02 15.20
C VAL A 50 2.50 16.05 14.22
N ASP A 51 3.34 16.49 13.27
CA ASP A 51 2.92 17.40 12.20
C ASP A 51 2.66 16.63 10.91
N LEU A 52 3.43 15.58 10.66
CA LEU A 52 3.36 14.77 9.44
C LEU A 52 3.57 13.28 9.76
N ILE A 53 2.80 12.42 9.10
CA ILE A 53 3.04 10.98 9.06
C ILE A 53 3.44 10.60 7.63
N LEU A 54 4.59 9.93 7.49
CA LEU A 54 4.98 9.24 6.27
C LEU A 54 4.70 7.74 6.47
N THR A 55 3.76 7.18 5.72
CA THR A 55 3.33 5.79 5.88
C THR A 55 3.41 4.99 4.60
N ALA A 56 3.85 3.73 4.68
CA ALA A 56 3.63 2.77 3.61
C ALA A 56 2.13 2.49 3.42
N ALA A 57 1.69 2.23 2.19
CA ALA A 57 0.30 1.84 1.90
C ALA A 57 -0.07 0.47 2.49
N ALA A 58 0.93 -0.41 2.57
CA ALA A 58 0.82 -1.73 3.21
C ALA A 58 2.11 -2.05 3.98
N ASP A 59 1.99 -2.85 5.03
CA ASP A 59 3.15 -3.42 5.73
C ASP A 59 3.77 -4.58 4.91
N LYS A 60 4.88 -5.14 5.39
CA LYS A 60 5.56 -6.27 4.74
C LYS A 60 4.75 -7.57 4.69
N GLU A 61 3.69 -7.66 5.49
CA GLU A 61 2.76 -8.79 5.51
C GLU A 61 1.55 -8.57 4.60
N GLY A 62 1.44 -7.38 3.97
CA GLY A 62 0.36 -7.02 3.07
C GLY A 62 -0.88 -6.43 3.76
N ASN A 63 -0.82 -6.16 5.08
CA ASN A 63 -1.91 -5.47 5.77
C ASN A 63 -1.95 -4.00 5.34
N MET A 64 -3.15 -3.51 5.02
CA MET A 64 -3.35 -2.18 4.47
C MET A 64 -3.51 -1.12 5.55
N ASN A 65 -2.82 0.01 5.38
CA ASN A 65 -2.83 1.13 6.33
C ASN A 65 -3.95 2.17 6.09
N PHE A 66 -4.82 1.98 5.09
CA PHE A 66 -5.83 2.98 4.70
C PHE A 66 -6.88 3.26 5.79
N ALA A 67 -7.44 2.21 6.41
CA ALA A 67 -8.47 2.37 7.44
C ALA A 67 -7.93 3.10 8.69
N ALA A 68 -6.71 2.78 9.09
CA ALA A 68 -6.07 3.46 10.22
C ALA A 68 -5.65 4.90 9.87
N ALA A 69 -5.30 5.18 8.60
CA ALA A 69 -5.07 6.54 8.13
C ALA A 69 -6.35 7.37 8.16
N GLU A 70 -7.48 6.82 7.74
CA GLU A 70 -8.80 7.47 7.86
C GLU A 70 -9.16 7.79 9.32
N MET A 71 -8.95 6.82 10.22
CA MET A 71 -9.17 7.01 11.65
C MET A 71 -8.27 8.14 12.20
N CYS A 72 -6.99 8.15 11.83
CA CYS A 72 -6.04 9.20 12.19
C CYS A 72 -6.53 10.58 11.74
N LYS A 73 -6.96 10.73 10.51
CA LYS A 73 -7.46 12.01 9.98
C LYS A 73 -8.73 12.48 10.66
N ARG A 74 -9.59 11.56 11.06
CA ARG A 74 -10.81 11.88 11.81
C ARG A 74 -10.50 12.38 13.23
N GLU A 75 -9.53 11.77 13.91
CA GLU A 75 -9.15 12.12 15.28
C GLU A 75 -8.18 13.29 15.36
N TYR A 76 -7.26 13.38 14.40
CA TYR A 76 -6.17 14.36 14.35
C TYR A 76 -6.13 15.08 13.00
N SER A 77 -7.14 15.90 12.71
CA SER A 77 -7.36 16.52 11.39
C SER A 77 -6.19 17.42 10.92
N SER A 78 -5.41 17.97 11.85
CA SER A 78 -4.24 18.81 11.55
C SER A 78 -3.02 18.04 11.07
N ILE A 79 -2.91 16.74 11.40
CA ILE A 79 -1.78 15.92 10.98
C ILE A 79 -1.86 15.71 9.46
N GLN A 80 -0.77 16.02 8.76
CA GLN A 80 -0.64 15.70 7.35
C GLN A 80 -0.23 14.23 7.19
N ILE A 81 -0.87 13.50 6.27
CA ILE A 81 -0.50 12.11 5.97
C ILE A 81 -0.03 12.04 4.53
N VAL A 82 1.21 11.59 4.36
CA VAL A 82 1.77 11.22 3.06
C VAL A 82 1.89 9.71 3.01
N MET A 83 1.25 9.10 2.04
CA MET A 83 1.31 7.65 1.84
C MET A 83 2.30 7.32 0.73
N MET A 84 3.03 6.23 0.89
CA MET A 84 3.99 5.76 -0.12
C MET A 84 3.77 4.30 -0.47
N THR A 85 4.16 3.92 -1.68
CA THR A 85 4.17 2.53 -2.14
C THR A 85 5.20 2.29 -3.22
N ASP A 86 5.71 1.07 -3.29
CA ASP A 86 6.48 0.50 -4.40
C ASP A 86 5.64 -0.49 -5.22
N THR A 87 4.39 -0.71 -4.81
CA THR A 87 3.46 -1.64 -5.47
C THR A 87 2.64 -0.89 -6.53
N PRO A 88 2.62 -1.36 -7.79
CA PRO A 88 1.91 -0.70 -8.90
C PRO A 88 0.41 -1.03 -8.92
N GLU A 89 -0.26 -0.97 -7.79
CA GLU A 89 -1.70 -1.23 -7.65
C GLU A 89 -2.49 0.07 -7.78
N HIS A 90 -3.10 0.30 -8.93
CA HIS A 90 -3.78 1.56 -9.28
C HIS A 90 -4.89 1.98 -8.30
N THR A 91 -5.55 1.02 -7.62
CA THR A 91 -6.61 1.31 -6.64
C THR A 91 -6.09 2.03 -5.39
N TYR A 92 -4.79 2.00 -5.14
CA TYR A 92 -4.20 2.66 -3.97
C TYR A 92 -4.40 4.18 -4.00
N LEU A 93 -4.35 4.82 -5.17
CA LEU A 93 -4.57 6.27 -5.28
C LEU A 93 -5.97 6.66 -4.83
N GLN A 94 -7.01 6.01 -5.38
CA GLN A 94 -8.39 6.28 -5.01
C GLN A 94 -8.66 6.01 -3.53
N ARG A 95 -8.10 4.92 -2.99
CA ARG A 95 -8.23 4.58 -1.58
C ARG A 95 -7.54 5.59 -0.68
N ALA A 96 -6.35 6.06 -1.06
CA ALA A 96 -5.62 7.08 -0.32
C ALA A 96 -6.39 8.41 -0.28
N GLU A 97 -6.93 8.86 -1.42
CA GLU A 97 -7.79 10.04 -1.48
C GLU A 97 -9.03 9.90 -0.59
N ALA A 98 -9.73 8.75 -0.67
CA ALA A 98 -10.94 8.48 0.09
C ALA A 98 -10.72 8.48 1.60
N CYS A 99 -9.56 8.05 2.09
CA CYS A 99 -9.23 8.04 3.52
C CYS A 99 -8.58 9.35 4.03
N GLY A 100 -8.52 10.39 3.19
CA GLY A 100 -8.04 11.71 3.60
C GLY A 100 -6.51 11.86 3.65
N VAL A 101 -5.77 10.97 2.99
CA VAL A 101 -4.32 11.14 2.73
C VAL A 101 -4.14 12.39 1.89
N VAL A 102 -3.18 13.24 2.26
CA VAL A 102 -2.99 14.55 1.61
C VAL A 102 -2.10 14.44 0.38
N SER A 103 -1.11 13.55 0.42
CA SER A 103 -0.22 13.31 -0.71
C SER A 103 0.17 11.85 -0.81
N PHE A 104 0.49 11.43 -2.02
CA PHE A 104 0.88 10.06 -2.32
C PHE A 104 2.19 10.05 -3.12
N TRP A 105 3.12 9.18 -2.73
CA TRP A 105 4.40 9.03 -3.43
C TRP A 105 4.62 7.59 -3.88
N TYR A 106 4.91 7.42 -5.17
CA TYR A 106 5.37 6.14 -5.70
C TYR A 106 6.90 6.09 -5.65
N VAL A 107 7.45 5.04 -5.04
CA VAL A 107 8.90 4.97 -4.70
C VAL A 107 9.83 5.04 -5.91
N ASP A 108 9.35 4.64 -7.09
CA ASP A 108 10.15 4.67 -8.34
C ASP A 108 9.92 5.96 -9.16
N GLU A 109 9.25 6.96 -8.61
CA GLU A 109 9.06 8.24 -9.30
C GLU A 109 10.33 9.08 -9.32
N LYS A 110 10.49 9.88 -10.40
CA LYS A 110 11.58 10.85 -10.51
C LYS A 110 11.51 11.97 -9.47
N GLN A 111 10.37 12.16 -8.85
CA GLN A 111 10.15 13.16 -7.82
C GLN A 111 10.69 12.68 -6.49
N SER A 112 11.58 13.48 -5.88
CA SER A 112 12.10 13.20 -4.54
C SER A 112 10.98 13.24 -3.49
N ILE A 113 10.98 12.28 -2.57
CA ILE A 113 10.05 12.28 -1.43
C ILE A 113 10.14 13.58 -0.61
N LEU A 114 11.32 14.15 -0.39
CA LEU A 114 11.47 15.43 0.30
C LEU A 114 10.70 16.55 -0.39
N SER A 115 10.69 16.59 -1.72
CA SER A 115 9.88 17.56 -2.46
C SER A 115 8.38 17.34 -2.27
N VAL A 116 7.91 16.08 -2.15
CA VAL A 116 6.52 15.78 -1.84
C VAL A 116 6.17 16.25 -0.44
N LEU A 117 7.00 15.92 0.55
CA LEU A 117 6.80 16.32 1.95
C LEU A 117 6.77 17.85 2.07
N ASP A 118 7.72 18.55 1.45
CA ASP A 118 7.81 20.02 1.49
C ASP A 118 6.56 20.68 0.94
N ARG A 119 6.11 20.24 -0.22
CA ARG A 119 4.90 20.77 -0.87
C ARG A 119 3.63 20.42 -0.07
N THR A 120 3.59 19.26 0.57
CA THR A 120 2.49 18.87 1.47
C THR A 120 2.42 19.81 2.68
N MET A 121 3.56 20.13 3.30
CA MET A 121 3.61 21.06 4.43
C MET A 121 3.35 22.52 4.02
N GLU A 122 3.43 22.85 2.72
CA GLU A 122 2.96 24.10 2.14
C GLU A 122 1.45 24.11 1.84
N GLY A 123 0.72 23.05 2.20
CA GLY A 123 -0.71 22.94 1.97
C GLY A 123 -1.12 22.43 0.59
N LYS A 124 -0.18 21.86 -0.18
CA LYS A 124 -0.47 21.28 -1.50
C LYS A 124 -0.75 19.78 -1.39
N SER A 125 -1.71 19.32 -2.17
CA SER A 125 -1.97 17.88 -2.36
C SER A 125 -1.19 17.38 -3.58
N ILE A 126 -0.40 16.32 -3.40
CA ILE A 126 0.48 15.77 -4.43
C ILE A 126 0.12 14.31 -4.65
N PHE A 127 -0.50 14.03 -5.79
CA PHE A 127 -0.78 12.67 -6.23
C PHE A 127 -0.21 12.47 -7.63
N PRO A 128 0.42 11.31 -7.92
CA PRO A 128 0.76 10.97 -9.28
C PRO A 128 -0.54 10.78 -10.09
N PRO A 129 -0.56 11.10 -11.38
CA PRO A 129 -1.77 10.96 -12.20
C PRO A 129 -2.21 9.50 -12.35
N HIS A 130 -1.28 8.57 -12.25
CA HIS A 130 -1.49 7.12 -12.25
C HIS A 130 -0.27 6.43 -11.66
N LEU A 131 -0.46 5.23 -11.11
CA LEU A 131 0.65 4.32 -10.80
C LEU A 131 1.07 3.55 -12.07
N PRO A 132 2.32 3.08 -12.14
CA PRO A 132 2.75 2.23 -13.24
C PRO A 132 1.84 1.02 -13.40
N SER A 133 1.57 0.62 -14.63
CA SER A 133 0.88 -0.63 -14.90
C SER A 133 1.87 -1.76 -15.16
N VAL A 134 1.48 -2.97 -14.82
CA VAL A 134 2.26 -4.17 -15.09
C VAL A 134 1.45 -5.16 -15.90
N LYS A 135 2.14 -5.97 -16.73
CA LYS A 135 1.50 -6.96 -17.57
C LYS A 135 1.61 -8.35 -16.95
N MET A 136 0.48 -9.05 -16.96
CA MET A 136 0.37 -10.47 -16.64
C MET A 136 -0.15 -11.21 -17.88
N GLY A 137 0.75 -11.75 -18.68
CA GLY A 137 0.40 -12.21 -20.02
C GLY A 137 -0.13 -11.05 -20.89
N ARG A 138 -1.38 -11.16 -21.41
CA ARG A 138 -2.05 -10.09 -22.17
C ARG A 138 -2.80 -9.10 -21.30
N LEU A 139 -3.03 -9.41 -20.02
CA LEU A 139 -3.77 -8.56 -19.09
C LEU A 139 -2.87 -7.45 -18.56
N ASP A 140 -3.33 -6.21 -18.66
CA ASP A 140 -2.73 -5.06 -18.02
C ASP A 140 -3.38 -4.84 -16.63
N SER A 141 -2.58 -4.59 -15.59
CA SER A 141 -3.06 -4.46 -14.22
C SER A 141 -4.06 -3.32 -14.02
N CYS A 142 -3.98 -2.26 -14.83
CA CYS A 142 -4.93 -1.15 -14.76
C CYS A 142 -6.35 -1.53 -15.22
N ASN A 143 -6.51 -2.68 -15.91
CA ASN A 143 -7.80 -3.22 -16.35
C ASN A 143 -8.42 -4.19 -15.34
N LEU A 144 -7.81 -4.38 -14.17
CA LEU A 144 -8.37 -5.18 -13.09
C LEU A 144 -9.28 -4.33 -12.22
N SER A 145 -10.49 -4.82 -11.96
CA SER A 145 -11.37 -4.23 -10.95
C SER A 145 -10.84 -4.49 -9.53
N GLU A 146 -11.31 -3.72 -8.55
CA GLU A 146 -10.99 -3.98 -7.13
C GLU A 146 -11.30 -5.41 -6.69
N LYS A 147 -12.44 -5.96 -7.14
CA LYS A 147 -12.81 -7.35 -6.83
C LYS A 147 -11.84 -8.36 -7.44
N GLU A 148 -11.40 -8.12 -8.68
CA GLU A 148 -10.39 -8.96 -9.31
C GLU A 148 -9.05 -8.88 -8.57
N LEU A 149 -8.63 -7.69 -8.14
CA LEU A 149 -7.41 -7.52 -7.33
C LEU A 149 -7.50 -8.21 -5.97
N LEU A 150 -8.63 -8.10 -5.26
CA LEU A 150 -8.85 -8.81 -3.99
C LEU A 150 -8.76 -10.33 -4.19
N ILE A 151 -9.45 -10.87 -5.19
CA ILE A 151 -9.43 -12.30 -5.50
C ILE A 151 -8.02 -12.72 -5.96
N LEU A 152 -7.35 -11.92 -6.79
CA LEU A 152 -6.00 -12.19 -7.26
C LEU A 152 -4.99 -12.26 -6.12
N ARG A 153 -5.12 -11.42 -5.11
CA ARG A 153 -4.31 -11.46 -3.88
C ARG A 153 -4.44 -12.80 -3.17
N GLU A 154 -5.67 -13.27 -2.96
CA GLU A 154 -5.91 -14.56 -2.31
C GLU A 154 -5.48 -15.75 -3.18
N VAL A 155 -5.60 -15.62 -4.51
CA VAL A 155 -5.06 -16.60 -5.46
C VAL A 155 -3.54 -16.68 -5.35
N THR A 156 -2.87 -15.54 -5.23
CA THR A 156 -1.41 -15.44 -5.09
C THR A 156 -0.94 -15.97 -3.74
N ASN A 157 -1.76 -15.83 -2.70
CA ASN A 157 -1.54 -16.43 -1.38
C ASN A 157 -1.80 -17.94 -1.35
N GLY A 158 -2.27 -18.55 -2.44
CA GLY A 158 -2.46 -20.00 -2.57
C GLY A 158 -3.81 -20.53 -2.09
N TYR A 159 -4.76 -19.67 -1.69
CA TYR A 159 -6.09 -20.12 -1.24
C TYR A 159 -6.94 -20.70 -2.37
N SER A 160 -7.71 -21.72 -2.09
CA SER A 160 -8.70 -22.30 -3.01
C SER A 160 -9.89 -21.36 -3.22
N ASN A 161 -10.67 -21.55 -4.29
CA ASN A 161 -11.88 -20.75 -4.52
C ASN A 161 -12.89 -20.83 -3.37
N LYS A 162 -12.94 -21.94 -2.62
CA LYS A 162 -13.80 -22.09 -1.47
C LYS A 162 -13.35 -21.21 -0.29
N GLU A 163 -12.06 -21.25 0.02
CA GLU A 163 -11.46 -20.42 1.08
C GLU A 163 -11.57 -18.93 0.74
N ILE A 164 -11.34 -18.54 -0.53
CA ILE A 164 -11.52 -17.16 -1.00
C ILE A 164 -12.98 -16.73 -0.85
N ALA A 165 -13.92 -17.58 -1.23
CA ALA A 165 -15.35 -17.30 -1.11
C ALA A 165 -15.76 -17.05 0.35
N GLU A 166 -15.26 -17.85 1.27
CA GLU A 166 -15.48 -17.69 2.71
C GLU A 166 -14.85 -16.39 3.25
N ALA A 167 -13.57 -16.13 2.91
CA ALA A 167 -12.83 -14.96 3.37
C ALA A 167 -13.44 -13.64 2.88
N LEU A 168 -13.84 -13.58 1.60
CA LEU A 168 -14.39 -12.39 0.96
C LEU A 168 -15.93 -12.28 1.06
N ARG A 169 -16.59 -13.23 1.72
CA ARG A 169 -18.07 -13.34 1.84
C ARG A 169 -18.76 -13.32 0.46
N MET A 170 -18.22 -14.09 -0.46
CA MET A 170 -18.71 -14.24 -1.84
C MET A 170 -19.20 -15.66 -2.08
N SER A 171 -19.96 -15.91 -3.17
CA SER A 171 -20.29 -17.27 -3.57
C SER A 171 -19.06 -17.94 -4.22
N TYR A 172 -18.93 -19.26 -4.05
CA TYR A 172 -17.92 -20.05 -4.74
C TYR A 172 -17.96 -19.84 -6.26
N TYR A 173 -19.14 -19.80 -6.85
CA TYR A 173 -19.34 -19.60 -8.28
C TYR A 173 -18.84 -18.22 -8.73
N THR A 174 -19.09 -17.18 -7.93
CA THR A 174 -18.61 -15.83 -8.21
C THR A 174 -17.06 -15.79 -8.24
N VAL A 175 -16.39 -16.36 -7.24
CA VAL A 175 -14.92 -16.42 -7.20
C VAL A 175 -14.37 -17.21 -8.39
N ARG A 176 -14.97 -18.38 -8.68
CA ARG A 176 -14.59 -19.21 -9.85
C ARG A 176 -14.66 -18.41 -11.15
N ASP A 177 -15.75 -17.67 -11.34
CA ASP A 177 -15.99 -16.92 -12.57
C ASP A 177 -15.02 -15.73 -12.71
N TYR A 178 -14.66 -15.05 -11.61
CA TYR A 178 -13.59 -14.04 -11.62
C TYR A 178 -12.22 -14.64 -11.98
N VAL A 179 -11.85 -15.75 -11.35
CA VAL A 179 -10.57 -16.43 -11.67
C VAL A 179 -10.54 -16.86 -13.14
N LYS A 180 -11.64 -17.44 -13.66
CA LYS A 180 -11.76 -17.81 -15.05
C LYS A 180 -11.64 -16.59 -15.98
N GLY A 181 -12.33 -15.49 -15.67
CA GLY A 181 -12.26 -14.26 -16.45
C GLY A 181 -10.85 -13.65 -16.49
N MET A 182 -10.13 -13.67 -15.37
CA MET A 182 -8.74 -13.22 -15.33
C MET A 182 -7.81 -14.10 -16.18
N LEU A 183 -8.00 -15.43 -16.18
CA LEU A 183 -7.25 -16.35 -17.02
C LEU A 183 -7.51 -16.09 -18.51
N GLU A 184 -8.77 -15.89 -18.90
CA GLU A 184 -9.16 -15.57 -20.27
C GLU A 184 -8.57 -14.24 -20.73
N LYS A 185 -8.65 -13.19 -19.90
CA LYS A 185 -8.07 -11.87 -20.19
C LYS A 185 -6.54 -11.90 -20.30
N SER A 186 -5.88 -12.70 -19.48
CA SER A 186 -4.41 -12.77 -19.42
C SER A 186 -3.81 -13.73 -20.45
N ASP A 187 -4.60 -14.64 -21.01
CA ASP A 187 -4.14 -15.76 -21.85
C ASP A 187 -3.11 -16.65 -21.12
N LEU A 188 -3.22 -16.76 -19.80
CA LEU A 188 -2.35 -17.60 -18.99
C LEU A 188 -2.94 -19.01 -18.84
N PRO A 189 -2.11 -20.06 -18.86
CA PRO A 189 -2.58 -21.44 -18.98
C PRO A 189 -3.18 -22.01 -17.70
N SER A 190 -2.94 -21.37 -16.55
CA SER A 190 -3.38 -21.93 -15.26
C SER A 190 -3.46 -20.87 -14.18
N ARG A 191 -4.21 -21.19 -13.11
CA ARG A 191 -4.28 -20.42 -11.87
C ARG A 191 -2.87 -20.17 -11.27
N THR A 192 -2.01 -21.18 -11.31
CA THR A 192 -0.63 -21.04 -10.80
C THR A 192 0.17 -20.05 -11.64
N ALA A 193 0.03 -20.09 -12.98
CA ALA A 193 0.67 -19.12 -13.85
C ALA A 193 0.19 -17.69 -13.58
N LEU A 194 -1.11 -17.51 -13.29
CA LEU A 194 -1.67 -16.22 -12.91
C LEU A 194 -1.09 -15.71 -11.58
N ALA A 195 -1.01 -16.57 -10.56
CA ALA A 195 -0.42 -16.23 -9.27
C ALA A 195 1.07 -15.85 -9.39
N VAL A 196 1.85 -16.64 -10.15
CA VAL A 196 3.27 -16.36 -10.41
C VAL A 196 3.44 -15.04 -11.16
N ALA A 197 2.63 -14.78 -12.19
CA ALA A 197 2.68 -13.53 -12.93
C ALA A 197 2.39 -12.31 -12.04
N ALA A 198 1.38 -12.40 -11.17
CA ALA A 198 1.03 -11.33 -10.24
C ALA A 198 2.15 -11.07 -9.21
N ALA A 199 2.77 -12.12 -8.66
CA ALA A 199 3.87 -12.00 -7.71
C ALA A 199 5.14 -11.48 -8.37
N SER A 200 5.53 -12.02 -9.53
CA SER A 200 6.77 -11.65 -10.22
C SER A 200 6.75 -10.25 -10.82
N SER A 201 5.56 -9.73 -11.14
CA SER A 201 5.39 -8.35 -11.60
C SER A 201 5.40 -7.31 -10.47
N GLY A 202 5.44 -7.74 -9.20
CA GLY A 202 5.34 -6.86 -8.03
C GLY A 202 3.93 -6.30 -7.77
N LEU A 203 2.93 -6.70 -8.55
CA LEU A 203 1.54 -6.26 -8.34
C LEU A 203 0.97 -6.77 -7.02
N ILE A 204 1.25 -8.01 -6.68
CA ILE A 204 0.83 -8.62 -5.42
C ILE A 204 2.06 -9.14 -4.68
N VAL A 205 2.24 -8.67 -3.46
CA VAL A 205 3.22 -9.23 -2.52
C VAL A 205 2.52 -10.38 -1.76
N PRO A 206 2.98 -11.65 -1.93
CA PRO A 206 2.37 -12.77 -1.23
C PRO A 206 2.54 -12.67 0.28
N ASP A 207 1.50 -12.98 1.03
CA ASP A 207 1.55 -13.04 2.50
C ASP A 207 2.45 -14.20 2.96
N LYS A 208 3.43 -13.89 3.82
CA LYS A 208 4.36 -14.90 4.37
C LYS A 208 3.69 -15.91 5.30
N LYS A 209 2.47 -15.66 5.76
CA LYS A 209 1.74 -16.58 6.67
C LYS A 209 1.26 -17.87 5.99
N VAL A 210 1.28 -17.94 4.67
CA VAL A 210 0.75 -19.09 3.90
C VAL A 210 1.73 -20.26 3.79
N SER A 211 2.93 -20.21 4.36
CA SER A 211 3.87 -21.35 4.37
C SER A 211 3.41 -22.55 5.24
N LYS A 212 2.17 -22.58 5.72
CA LYS A 212 1.63 -23.70 6.53
C LYS A 212 1.27 -24.97 5.72
N PHE A 213 1.36 -24.93 4.40
CA PHE A 213 1.05 -26.09 3.54
C PHE A 213 2.26 -26.71 2.83
N ALA A 214 3.48 -26.36 3.22
CA ALA A 214 4.69 -27.09 2.80
C ALA A 214 5.03 -28.15 3.88
N LYS A 215 4.23 -29.23 3.94
CA LYS A 215 4.59 -30.51 4.55
C LYS A 215 4.03 -31.64 3.72
#